data_86c14ed8c5ba07a386ee703ed39a3f21
#
_entry.id   86c14ed8c5ba07a386ee703ed39a3f21
#
_cell.length_a   1.000
_cell.length_b   1.000
_cell.length_c   1.000
_cell.angle_alpha   90.00
_cell.angle_beta   90.00
_cell.angle_gamma   90.00
#
_symmetry.space_group_name_H-M   'P 1'
#
loop_
_entity.id
_entity.type
_entity.pdbx_description
1 polymer ?
#
loop_
_entity_poly.entity_id
_entity_poly.type
_entity_poly.pdbx_seq_one_letter_code
_entity_poly.pdbx_strand_id
1 'polypeptide(L)'
;MEENREKSIVNKVVVVTGGSRGIGAQIVKTLANENYKVILNYNNSKEQAEKIQQELLEQGKEIEIIKADVSKREETEKLIQFAINKFNKIDVLINNAGISQEGLFTDVTEEEWQKIINTNLNSVFYCNQQALKYMIPEQQGCIINISSIWGETGASCEVAYSTTKAAINGMTKALAKEVGPSNIRVNAIAPGIIDTDMNKNLTIEEHKQIKEQIPLNRIGKAIDIAKCVKWLVEDEYTTGQIISINGGWYI
;
A
#
# COMPACT_ATOMS: atom_id res chain seq x y z
N MET A 1 0.78 7.88 -29.86
CA MET A 1 0.75 6.89 -28.74
C MET A 1 0.89 7.59 -27.39
N GLU A 2 1.75 8.58 -27.20
CA GLU A 2 1.86 9.37 -25.94
C GLU A 2 0.59 10.18 -25.63
N GLU A 3 -0.01 10.88 -26.59
CA GLU A 3 -1.25 11.65 -26.38
C GLU A 3 -2.46 10.79 -25.93
N ASN A 4 -2.55 9.53 -26.38
CA ASN A 4 -3.59 8.61 -25.93
C ASN A 4 -3.30 8.06 -24.52
N ARG A 5 -2.04 7.97 -24.14
CA ARG A 5 -1.59 7.56 -22.81
C ARG A 5 -1.88 8.64 -21.76
N GLU A 6 -1.59 9.90 -22.06
CA GLU A 6 -1.94 11.04 -21.21
C GLU A 6 -3.45 11.14 -20.97
N LYS A 7 -4.29 10.98 -22.02
CA LYS A 7 -5.75 11.00 -21.89
C LYS A 7 -6.31 9.83 -21.06
N SER A 8 -5.64 8.67 -21.02
CA SER A 8 -6.09 7.51 -20.23
C SER A 8 -5.76 7.65 -18.74
N ILE A 9 -4.75 8.43 -18.38
CA ILE A 9 -4.31 8.65 -16.99
C ILE A 9 -5.15 9.73 -16.31
N VAL A 10 -5.51 10.80 -17.01
CA VAL A 10 -6.13 12.05 -16.50
C VAL A 10 -7.47 11.86 -15.76
N ASN A 11 -8.04 10.65 -15.70
CA ASN A 11 -9.30 10.40 -15.01
C ASN A 11 -9.29 9.15 -14.10
N LYS A 12 -8.15 8.51 -13.86
CA LYS A 12 -8.11 7.33 -12.98
C LYS A 12 -8.18 7.75 -11.52
N VAL A 13 -9.01 7.05 -10.77
CA VAL A 13 -9.24 7.25 -9.33
C VAL A 13 -8.45 6.22 -8.53
N VAL A 14 -7.64 6.70 -7.59
CA VAL A 14 -6.78 5.88 -6.75
C VAL A 14 -7.19 6.03 -5.29
N VAL A 15 -7.41 4.93 -4.61
CA VAL A 15 -7.59 4.89 -3.15
C VAL A 15 -6.29 4.38 -2.51
N VAL A 16 -5.72 5.15 -1.57
CA VAL A 16 -4.51 4.78 -0.83
C VAL A 16 -4.83 4.67 0.65
N THR A 17 -4.76 3.47 1.23
CA THR A 17 -4.93 3.28 2.66
C THR A 17 -3.65 3.64 3.43
N GLY A 18 -3.79 4.32 4.58
CA GLY A 18 -2.63 4.77 5.35
C GLY A 18 -1.76 5.79 4.60
N GLY A 19 -2.39 6.68 3.80
CA GLY A 19 -1.72 7.61 2.89
C GLY A 19 -1.11 8.85 3.54
N SER A 20 -1.18 9.02 4.88
CA SER A 20 -0.79 10.27 5.54
C SER A 20 0.70 10.37 5.92
N ARG A 21 1.46 9.29 5.87
CA ARG A 21 2.89 9.27 6.24
C ARG A 21 3.67 8.18 5.50
N GLY A 22 5.01 8.23 5.60
CA GLY A 22 5.92 7.20 5.08
C GLY A 22 5.71 6.85 3.60
N ILE A 23 5.66 5.56 3.30
CA ILE A 23 5.47 5.02 1.95
C ILE A 23 4.14 5.52 1.36
N GLY A 24 3.04 5.45 2.14
CA GLY A 24 1.71 5.86 1.68
C GLY A 24 1.66 7.32 1.25
N ALA A 25 2.25 8.23 2.03
CA ALA A 25 2.31 9.66 1.68
C ALA A 25 3.09 9.90 0.38
N GLN A 26 4.20 9.18 0.19
CA GLN A 26 4.98 9.30 -1.04
C GLN A 26 4.24 8.73 -2.25
N ILE A 27 3.47 7.63 -2.08
CA ILE A 27 2.61 7.08 -3.13
C ILE A 27 1.54 8.11 -3.52
N VAL A 28 0.85 8.70 -2.53
CA VAL A 28 -0.16 9.76 -2.76
C VAL A 28 0.43 10.91 -3.57
N LYS A 29 1.57 11.46 -3.14
CA LYS A 29 2.24 12.57 -3.84
C LYS A 29 2.66 12.19 -5.27
N THR A 30 3.23 11.00 -5.43
CA THR A 30 3.69 10.51 -6.73
C THR A 30 2.51 10.39 -7.71
N LEU A 31 1.41 9.74 -7.31
CA LEU A 31 0.27 9.53 -8.19
C LEU A 31 -0.52 10.83 -8.46
N ALA A 32 -0.68 11.70 -7.45
CA ALA A 32 -1.30 13.01 -7.65
C ALA A 32 -0.50 13.87 -8.66
N ASN A 33 0.83 13.83 -8.62
CA ASN A 33 1.68 14.54 -9.59
C ASN A 33 1.56 14.01 -11.02
N GLU A 34 1.19 12.75 -11.19
CA GLU A 34 0.85 12.14 -12.49
C GLU A 34 -0.64 12.36 -12.88
N ASN A 35 -1.32 13.29 -12.22
CA ASN A 35 -2.72 13.68 -12.47
C ASN A 35 -3.76 12.59 -12.21
N TYR A 36 -3.47 11.64 -11.31
CA TYR A 36 -4.50 10.75 -10.76
C TYR A 36 -5.37 11.52 -9.75
N LYS A 37 -6.65 11.20 -9.68
CA LYS A 37 -7.56 11.64 -8.62
C LYS A 37 -7.32 10.75 -7.39
N VAL A 38 -6.87 11.31 -6.29
CA VAL A 38 -6.42 10.53 -5.14
C VAL A 38 -7.35 10.65 -3.96
N ILE A 39 -7.78 9.50 -3.41
CA ILE A 39 -8.40 9.42 -2.09
C ILE A 39 -7.31 8.96 -1.10
N LEU A 40 -6.89 9.86 -0.22
CA LEU A 40 -5.99 9.58 0.87
C LEU A 40 -6.79 9.17 2.11
N ASN A 41 -6.65 7.91 2.51
CA ASN A 41 -7.20 7.45 3.79
C ASN A 41 -6.16 7.57 4.90
N TYR A 42 -6.63 7.99 6.08
CA TYR A 42 -5.87 8.00 7.32
C TYR A 42 -6.73 7.54 8.50
N ASN A 43 -6.10 7.08 9.58
CA ASN A 43 -6.79 6.76 10.84
C ASN A 43 -6.48 7.83 11.91
N ASN A 44 -5.21 7.99 12.32
CA ASN A 44 -4.81 8.83 13.45
C ASN A 44 -4.10 10.13 13.04
N SER A 45 -3.46 10.17 11.88
CA SER A 45 -2.56 11.26 11.47
C SER A 45 -3.32 12.32 10.64
N LYS A 46 -4.29 13.00 11.27
CA LYS A 46 -5.14 14.00 10.60
C LYS A 46 -4.35 15.18 10.05
N GLU A 47 -3.50 15.78 10.89
CA GLU A 47 -2.72 16.97 10.52
C GLU A 47 -1.81 16.71 9.32
N GLN A 48 -1.16 15.53 9.27
CA GLN A 48 -0.33 15.15 8.14
C GLN A 48 -1.14 14.94 6.87
N ALA A 49 -2.35 14.36 6.99
CA ALA A 49 -3.24 14.18 5.85
C ALA A 49 -3.73 15.53 5.29
N GLU A 50 -4.15 16.44 6.16
CA GLU A 50 -4.57 17.81 5.79
C GLU A 50 -3.42 18.61 5.14
N LYS A 51 -2.20 18.49 5.68
CA LYS A 51 -1.01 19.13 5.09
C LYS A 51 -0.72 18.62 3.68
N ILE A 52 -0.80 17.31 3.45
CA ILE A 52 -0.59 16.72 2.12
C ILE A 52 -1.69 17.18 1.17
N GLN A 53 -2.94 17.18 1.62
CA GLN A 53 -4.07 17.65 0.83
C GLN A 53 -3.87 19.10 0.40
N GLN A 54 -3.57 20.00 1.35
CA GLN A 54 -3.35 21.40 1.05
C GLN A 54 -2.21 21.61 0.05
N GLU A 55 -1.05 20.96 0.27
CA GLU A 55 0.11 21.03 -0.62
C GLU A 55 -0.26 20.64 -2.07
N LEU A 56 -1.03 19.58 -2.25
CA LEU A 56 -1.42 19.09 -3.56
C LEU A 56 -2.53 19.92 -4.22
N LEU A 57 -3.49 20.42 -3.43
CA LEU A 57 -4.53 21.34 -3.93
C LEU A 57 -3.93 22.66 -4.42
N GLU A 58 -2.91 23.22 -3.73
CA GLU A 58 -2.17 24.42 -4.16
C GLU A 58 -1.43 24.20 -5.50
N GLN A 59 -1.09 22.95 -5.82
CA GLN A 59 -0.50 22.53 -7.11
C GLN A 59 -1.58 22.19 -8.16
N GLY A 60 -2.86 22.40 -7.89
CA GLY A 60 -3.96 22.13 -8.81
C GLY A 60 -4.28 20.64 -8.97
N LYS A 61 -3.89 19.78 -8.00
CA LYS A 61 -4.15 18.34 -8.05
C LYS A 61 -5.50 17.98 -7.42
N GLU A 62 -6.13 16.92 -7.91
CA GLU A 62 -7.40 16.42 -7.38
C GLU A 62 -7.13 15.40 -6.26
N ILE A 63 -7.33 15.82 -5.01
CA ILE A 63 -7.14 14.98 -3.82
C ILE A 63 -8.26 15.19 -2.81
N GLU A 64 -8.77 14.10 -2.26
CA GLU A 64 -9.68 14.08 -1.13
C GLU A 64 -9.08 13.28 0.02
N ILE A 65 -9.41 13.64 1.25
CA ILE A 65 -8.96 12.91 2.44
C ILE A 65 -10.15 12.34 3.20
N ILE A 66 -9.99 11.17 3.79
CA ILE A 66 -11.02 10.54 4.61
C ILE A 66 -10.42 9.82 5.81
N LYS A 67 -10.96 10.10 7.00
CA LYS A 67 -10.67 9.32 8.19
C LYS A 67 -11.46 8.02 8.16
N ALA A 68 -10.76 6.87 8.18
CA ALA A 68 -11.36 5.56 8.37
C ALA A 68 -10.33 4.58 8.96
N ASP A 69 -10.74 3.81 9.95
CA ASP A 69 -9.97 2.68 10.50
C ASP A 69 -10.24 1.44 9.64
N VAL A 70 -9.35 1.16 8.71
CA VAL A 70 -9.50 0.05 7.76
C VAL A 70 -9.44 -1.34 8.40
N SER A 71 -9.06 -1.44 9.68
CA SER A 71 -9.20 -2.69 10.45
C SER A 71 -10.65 -3.07 10.73
N LYS A 72 -11.60 -2.13 10.50
CA LYS A 72 -13.03 -2.29 10.70
C LYS A 72 -13.77 -2.33 9.37
N ARG A 73 -14.56 -3.39 9.16
CA ARG A 73 -15.32 -3.58 7.91
C ARG A 73 -16.21 -2.38 7.57
N GLU A 74 -16.98 -1.88 8.52
CA GLU A 74 -17.93 -0.79 8.28
C GLU A 74 -17.23 0.52 7.89
N GLU A 75 -16.03 0.78 8.43
CA GLU A 75 -15.26 1.97 8.07
C GLU A 75 -14.61 1.81 6.69
N THR A 76 -14.21 0.58 6.32
CA THR A 76 -13.74 0.28 4.97
C THR A 76 -14.85 0.46 3.93
N GLU A 77 -16.07 0.04 4.24
CA GLU A 77 -17.24 0.27 3.36
C GLU A 77 -17.48 1.77 3.16
N LYS A 78 -17.40 2.57 4.22
CA LYS A 78 -17.51 4.03 4.14
C LYS A 78 -16.40 4.66 3.29
N LEU A 79 -15.15 4.17 3.42
CA LEU A 79 -14.02 4.63 2.61
C LEU A 79 -14.28 4.41 1.12
N ILE A 80 -14.67 3.20 0.74
CA ILE A 80 -14.91 2.86 -0.67
C ILE A 80 -16.13 3.62 -1.20
N GLN A 81 -17.22 3.68 -0.41
CA GLN A 81 -18.40 4.45 -0.80
C GLN A 81 -18.11 5.95 -0.96
N PHE A 82 -17.22 6.52 -0.13
CA PHE A 82 -16.78 7.90 -0.28
C PHE A 82 -16.09 8.13 -1.63
N ALA A 83 -15.20 7.22 -2.05
CA ALA A 83 -14.55 7.31 -3.35
C ALA A 83 -15.55 7.27 -4.50
N ILE A 84 -16.54 6.36 -4.43
CA ILE A 84 -17.62 6.25 -5.42
C ILE A 84 -18.48 7.51 -5.44
N ASN A 85 -18.86 8.05 -4.29
CA ASN A 85 -19.69 9.27 -4.22
C ASN A 85 -18.96 10.50 -4.79
N LYS A 86 -17.63 10.56 -4.67
CA LYS A 86 -16.82 11.68 -5.16
C LYS A 86 -16.49 11.59 -6.64
N PHE A 87 -16.17 10.39 -7.13
CA PHE A 87 -15.59 10.20 -8.46
C PHE A 87 -16.29 9.16 -9.32
N ASN A 88 -17.37 8.54 -8.83
CA ASN A 88 -18.20 7.51 -9.47
C ASN A 88 -17.48 6.20 -9.84
N LYS A 89 -16.20 6.04 -9.47
CA LYS A 89 -15.41 4.84 -9.78
C LYS A 89 -14.20 4.68 -8.87
N ILE A 90 -13.57 3.53 -8.94
CA ILE A 90 -12.25 3.22 -8.39
C ILE A 90 -11.48 2.44 -9.45
N ASP A 91 -10.39 3.00 -9.96
CA ASP A 91 -9.53 2.33 -10.94
C ASP A 91 -8.36 1.60 -10.26
N VAL A 92 -7.88 2.15 -9.13
CA VAL A 92 -6.70 1.63 -8.41
C VAL A 92 -6.95 1.61 -6.91
N LEU A 93 -6.63 0.49 -6.27
CA LEU A 93 -6.59 0.36 -4.81
C LEU A 93 -5.16 0.05 -4.35
N ILE A 94 -4.62 0.87 -3.46
CA ILE A 94 -3.33 0.66 -2.81
C ILE A 94 -3.55 0.33 -1.34
N ASN A 95 -3.38 -0.94 -0.99
CA ASN A 95 -3.43 -1.40 0.40
C ASN A 95 -2.05 -1.21 1.04
N ASN A 96 -1.87 -0.03 1.67
CA ASN A 96 -0.61 0.32 2.31
C ASN A 96 -0.71 0.41 3.84
N ALA A 97 -1.90 0.58 4.41
CA ALA A 97 -2.08 0.65 5.86
C ALA A 97 -1.51 -0.60 6.55
N GLY A 98 -0.71 -0.39 7.59
CA GLY A 98 -0.11 -1.47 8.36
C GLY A 98 0.66 -0.96 9.57
N ILE A 99 0.91 -1.86 10.49
CA ILE A 99 1.73 -1.67 11.70
C ILE A 99 2.78 -2.76 11.78
N SER A 100 3.92 -2.48 12.40
CA SER A 100 4.90 -3.48 12.83
C SER A 100 4.68 -3.80 14.31
N GLN A 101 5.20 -4.95 14.72
CA GLN A 101 5.25 -5.39 16.10
C GLN A 101 6.52 -6.20 16.28
N GLU A 102 7.35 -5.80 17.21
CA GLU A 102 8.58 -6.50 17.59
C GLU A 102 8.41 -7.11 18.98
N GLY A 103 8.91 -8.31 19.17
CA GLY A 103 8.90 -9.02 20.45
C GLY A 103 9.08 -10.53 20.28
N LEU A 104 9.49 -11.21 21.36
CA LEU A 104 9.57 -12.67 21.36
C LEU A 104 8.15 -13.25 21.16
N PHE A 105 8.04 -14.27 20.33
CA PHE A 105 6.74 -14.88 20.02
C PHE A 105 6.01 -15.39 21.28
N THR A 106 6.76 -15.88 22.28
CA THR A 106 6.20 -16.33 23.55
C THR A 106 5.53 -15.22 24.38
N ASP A 107 5.88 -13.96 24.12
CA ASP A 107 5.42 -12.81 24.88
C ASP A 107 4.31 -12.04 24.16
N VAL A 108 4.03 -12.40 22.89
CA VAL A 108 2.95 -11.79 22.11
C VAL A 108 1.60 -12.13 22.73
N THR A 109 0.87 -11.12 23.16
CA THR A 109 -0.49 -11.30 23.71
C THR A 109 -1.53 -11.55 22.62
N GLU A 110 -2.68 -12.10 23.00
CA GLU A 110 -3.78 -12.30 22.04
C GLU A 110 -4.30 -10.98 21.48
N GLU A 111 -4.34 -9.92 22.27
CA GLU A 111 -4.76 -8.58 21.82
C GLU A 111 -3.79 -8.02 20.78
N GLU A 112 -2.50 -8.16 20.98
CA GLU A 112 -1.47 -7.72 20.03
C GLU A 112 -1.56 -8.52 18.73
N TRP A 113 -1.71 -9.85 18.84
CA TRP A 113 -1.93 -10.71 17.68
C TRP A 113 -3.17 -10.29 16.88
N GLN A 114 -4.33 -10.12 17.55
CA GLN A 114 -5.55 -9.68 16.86
C GLN A 114 -5.42 -8.30 16.26
N LYS A 115 -4.75 -7.38 16.92
CA LYS A 115 -4.51 -6.03 16.43
C LYS A 115 -3.72 -6.05 15.13
N ILE A 116 -2.62 -6.82 15.05
CA ILE A 116 -1.79 -6.88 13.85
C ILE A 116 -2.51 -7.61 12.72
N ILE A 117 -3.22 -8.70 13.00
CA ILE A 117 -4.06 -9.40 12.02
C ILE A 117 -5.14 -8.48 11.47
N ASN A 118 -5.86 -7.77 12.31
CA ASN A 118 -6.94 -6.88 11.89
C ASN A 118 -6.42 -5.71 11.05
N THR A 119 -5.29 -5.11 11.46
CA THR A 119 -4.73 -3.94 10.79
C THR A 119 -4.03 -4.29 9.49
N ASN A 120 -3.25 -5.38 9.45
CA ASN A 120 -2.41 -5.70 8.29
C ASN A 120 -3.08 -6.64 7.28
N LEU A 121 -3.92 -7.58 7.74
CA LEU A 121 -4.48 -8.63 6.89
C LEU A 121 -5.97 -8.42 6.63
N ASN A 122 -6.80 -8.30 7.69
CA ASN A 122 -8.23 -8.15 7.53
C ASN A 122 -8.58 -6.84 6.79
N SER A 123 -7.82 -5.76 7.00
CA SER A 123 -7.98 -4.51 6.26
C SER A 123 -7.82 -4.72 4.75
N VAL A 124 -6.80 -5.47 4.32
CA VAL A 124 -6.57 -5.79 2.90
C VAL A 124 -7.72 -6.61 2.34
N PHE A 125 -8.19 -7.62 3.10
CA PHE A 125 -9.35 -8.41 2.70
C PHE A 125 -10.60 -7.53 2.54
N TYR A 126 -10.90 -6.66 3.51
CA TYR A 126 -12.09 -5.78 3.44
C TYR A 126 -11.99 -4.79 2.29
N CYS A 127 -10.86 -4.12 2.12
CA CYS A 127 -10.65 -3.17 1.03
C CYS A 127 -10.78 -3.84 -0.34
N ASN A 128 -10.13 -4.99 -0.55
CA ASN A 128 -10.22 -5.74 -1.80
C ASN A 128 -11.67 -6.14 -2.10
N GLN A 129 -12.37 -6.73 -1.11
CA GLN A 129 -13.75 -7.17 -1.29
C GLN A 129 -14.70 -6.02 -1.64
N GLN A 130 -14.53 -4.85 -1.03
CA GLN A 130 -15.37 -3.69 -1.31
C GLN A 130 -15.03 -3.04 -2.66
N ALA A 131 -13.75 -2.88 -3.01
CA ALA A 131 -13.35 -2.28 -4.28
C ALA A 131 -13.77 -3.16 -5.47
N LEU A 132 -13.65 -4.48 -5.35
CA LEU A 132 -14.04 -5.42 -6.40
C LEU A 132 -15.52 -5.38 -6.76
N LYS A 133 -16.41 -4.96 -5.87
CA LYS A 133 -17.83 -4.75 -6.19
C LYS A 133 -18.04 -3.71 -7.29
N TYR A 134 -17.10 -2.78 -7.43
CA TYR A 134 -17.13 -1.72 -8.44
C TYR A 134 -16.20 -2.01 -9.62
N MET A 135 -15.05 -2.65 -9.39
CA MET A 135 -14.09 -2.97 -10.45
C MET A 135 -14.57 -4.10 -11.38
N ILE A 136 -15.23 -5.14 -10.81
CA ILE A 136 -15.68 -6.30 -11.62
C ILE A 136 -16.73 -5.90 -12.66
N PRO A 137 -17.80 -5.13 -12.36
CA PRO A 137 -18.76 -4.69 -13.37
C PRO A 137 -18.11 -3.85 -14.47
N GLU A 138 -17.12 -3.04 -14.14
CA GLU A 138 -16.38 -2.18 -15.10
C GLU A 138 -15.34 -2.95 -15.93
N GLN A 139 -15.07 -4.23 -15.59
CA GLN A 139 -14.06 -5.07 -16.24
C GLN A 139 -12.69 -4.38 -16.30
N GLN A 140 -12.34 -3.64 -15.24
CA GLN A 140 -11.10 -2.88 -15.13
C GLN A 140 -10.73 -2.65 -13.66
N GLY A 141 -9.43 -2.82 -13.34
CA GLY A 141 -8.94 -2.50 -12.01
C GLY A 141 -7.47 -2.84 -11.81
N CYS A 142 -6.87 -2.19 -10.83
CA CYS A 142 -5.52 -2.49 -10.38
C CYS A 142 -5.47 -2.46 -8.85
N ILE A 143 -5.06 -3.56 -8.25
CA ILE A 143 -4.87 -3.67 -6.79
C ILE A 143 -3.39 -3.89 -6.51
N ILE A 144 -2.82 -3.07 -5.63
CA ILE A 144 -1.43 -3.19 -5.19
C ILE A 144 -1.41 -3.30 -3.67
N ASN A 145 -0.86 -4.40 -3.17
CA ASN A 145 -0.72 -4.66 -1.75
C ASN A 145 0.72 -4.36 -1.30
N ILE A 146 0.92 -3.53 -0.29
CA ILE A 146 2.24 -3.31 0.30
C ILE A 146 2.51 -4.42 1.32
N SER A 147 3.32 -5.38 0.89
CA SER A 147 3.81 -6.50 1.69
C SER A 147 5.10 -6.13 2.43
N SER A 148 6.05 -7.04 2.54
CA SER A 148 7.40 -6.88 3.09
C SER A 148 8.27 -8.05 2.64
N ILE A 149 9.59 -7.87 2.63
CA ILE A 149 10.53 -9.01 2.51
C ILE A 149 10.29 -10.02 3.63
N TRP A 150 9.84 -9.60 4.81
CA TRP A 150 9.48 -10.50 5.92
C TRP A 150 8.25 -11.39 5.62
N GLY A 151 7.47 -11.05 4.60
CA GLY A 151 6.44 -11.94 4.05
C GLY A 151 7.00 -13.04 3.14
N GLU A 152 8.28 -12.97 2.76
CA GLU A 152 8.99 -13.96 1.93
C GLU A 152 9.94 -14.81 2.78
N THR A 153 10.71 -14.16 3.67
CA THR A 153 11.74 -14.83 4.48
C THR A 153 11.31 -15.12 5.92
N GLY A 154 10.36 -14.35 6.45
CA GLY A 154 10.16 -14.23 7.90
C GLY A 154 11.27 -13.42 8.58
N ALA A 155 11.02 -12.99 9.82
CA ALA A 155 12.01 -12.34 10.67
C ALA A 155 11.86 -12.78 12.12
N SER A 156 13.00 -12.95 12.80
CA SER A 156 13.02 -13.16 14.24
C SER A 156 12.42 -11.96 14.95
N CYS A 157 11.71 -12.19 16.04
CA CYS A 157 11.00 -11.17 16.81
C CYS A 157 9.87 -10.43 16.07
N GLU A 158 9.58 -10.78 14.82
CA GLU A 158 8.48 -10.22 14.02
C GLU A 158 7.55 -11.30 13.46
N VAL A 159 7.30 -12.38 14.21
CA VAL A 159 6.53 -13.55 13.73
C VAL A 159 5.11 -13.15 13.30
N ALA A 160 4.40 -12.35 14.11
CA ALA A 160 3.04 -11.92 13.81
C ALA A 160 3.00 -11.03 12.54
N TYR A 161 3.93 -10.08 12.43
CA TYR A 161 4.07 -9.23 11.26
C TYR A 161 4.36 -10.04 9.99
N SER A 162 5.40 -10.89 10.05
CA SER A 162 5.79 -11.80 8.95
C SER A 162 4.64 -12.67 8.48
N THR A 163 3.86 -13.22 9.43
CA THR A 163 2.66 -14.02 9.14
C THR A 163 1.64 -13.22 8.32
N THR A 164 1.34 -11.96 8.72
CA THR A 164 0.39 -11.13 7.97
C THR A 164 0.89 -10.83 6.56
N LYS A 165 2.19 -10.56 6.40
CA LYS A 165 2.78 -10.21 5.09
C LYS A 165 2.88 -11.44 4.17
N ALA A 166 3.16 -12.62 4.71
CA ALA A 166 3.10 -13.87 3.97
C ALA A 166 1.65 -14.21 3.51
N ALA A 167 0.66 -13.97 4.37
CA ALA A 167 -0.75 -14.14 4.00
C ALA A 167 -1.18 -13.18 2.87
N ILE A 168 -0.72 -11.92 2.88
CA ILE A 168 -0.94 -10.96 1.79
C ILE A 168 -0.34 -11.47 0.47
N ASN A 169 0.86 -12.06 0.50
CA ASN A 169 1.49 -12.65 -0.69
C ASN A 169 0.65 -13.79 -1.27
N GLY A 170 0.12 -14.68 -0.41
CA GLY A 170 -0.78 -15.75 -0.81
C GLY A 170 -2.10 -15.21 -1.39
N MET A 171 -2.73 -14.24 -0.70
CA MET A 171 -3.95 -13.58 -1.15
C MET A 171 -3.75 -12.92 -2.51
N THR A 172 -2.66 -12.21 -2.72
CA THR A 172 -2.32 -11.54 -3.99
C THR A 172 -2.32 -12.53 -5.16
N LYS A 173 -1.63 -13.66 -5.00
CA LYS A 173 -1.51 -14.70 -6.05
C LYS A 173 -2.86 -15.36 -6.36
N ALA A 174 -3.65 -15.66 -5.32
CA ALA A 174 -4.96 -16.30 -5.48
C ALA A 174 -5.96 -15.34 -6.15
N LEU A 175 -6.05 -14.11 -5.62
CA LEU A 175 -6.99 -13.11 -6.13
C LEU A 175 -6.67 -12.69 -7.56
N ALA A 176 -5.40 -12.58 -7.94
CA ALA A 176 -4.99 -12.30 -9.32
C ALA A 176 -5.55 -13.31 -10.33
N LYS A 177 -5.59 -14.61 -9.96
CA LYS A 177 -6.16 -15.66 -10.81
C LYS A 177 -7.67 -15.58 -10.88
N GLU A 178 -8.33 -15.24 -9.76
CA GLU A 178 -9.78 -15.18 -9.66
C GLU A 178 -10.37 -14.00 -10.44
N VAL A 179 -9.75 -12.81 -10.33
CA VAL A 179 -10.28 -11.58 -10.95
C VAL A 179 -9.62 -11.23 -12.28
N GLY A 180 -8.59 -11.96 -12.71
CA GLY A 180 -7.94 -11.79 -13.99
C GLY A 180 -8.89 -11.86 -15.19
N PRO A 181 -9.88 -12.80 -15.25
CA PRO A 181 -10.90 -12.83 -16.29
C PRO A 181 -11.75 -11.56 -16.39
N SER A 182 -11.82 -10.76 -15.30
CA SER A 182 -12.46 -9.43 -15.28
C SER A 182 -11.50 -8.30 -15.60
N ASN A 183 -10.33 -8.58 -16.18
CA ASN A 183 -9.30 -7.58 -16.51
C ASN A 183 -8.83 -6.75 -15.29
N ILE A 184 -8.79 -7.38 -14.11
CA ILE A 184 -8.31 -6.76 -12.88
C ILE A 184 -6.97 -7.38 -12.52
N ARG A 185 -5.94 -6.54 -12.35
CA ARG A 185 -4.60 -6.96 -11.96
C ARG A 185 -4.41 -6.82 -10.45
N VAL A 186 -3.76 -7.79 -9.84
CA VAL A 186 -3.46 -7.78 -8.40
C VAL A 186 -2.00 -8.15 -8.19
N ASN A 187 -1.22 -7.23 -7.62
CA ASN A 187 0.18 -7.45 -7.33
C ASN A 187 0.52 -7.05 -5.89
N ALA A 188 1.65 -7.48 -5.40
CA ALA A 188 2.22 -6.98 -4.16
C ALA A 188 3.63 -6.42 -4.39
N ILE A 189 3.99 -5.44 -3.58
CA ILE A 189 5.37 -4.97 -3.46
C ILE A 189 5.87 -5.43 -2.09
N ALA A 190 7.06 -6.02 -2.04
CA ALA A 190 7.75 -6.45 -0.84
C ALA A 190 8.94 -5.51 -0.57
N PRO A 191 8.75 -4.39 0.16
CA PRO A 191 9.83 -3.50 0.52
C PRO A 191 10.83 -4.20 1.45
N GLY A 192 12.12 -3.89 1.29
CA GLY A 192 13.11 -4.05 2.33
C GLY A 192 12.95 -2.97 3.39
N ILE A 193 14.05 -2.63 4.09
CA ILE A 193 14.03 -1.53 5.04
C ILE A 193 13.94 -0.19 4.29
N ILE A 194 12.95 0.63 4.68
CA ILE A 194 12.68 1.95 4.09
C ILE A 194 12.76 3.01 5.20
N ASP A 195 13.43 4.10 4.92
CA ASP A 195 13.56 5.26 5.80
C ASP A 195 12.19 5.93 5.98
N THR A 196 11.52 5.59 7.08
CA THR A 196 10.18 6.03 7.47
C THR A 196 10.03 6.03 8.98
N ASP A 197 8.94 6.62 9.48
CA ASP A 197 8.61 6.63 10.91
C ASP A 197 8.55 5.22 11.55
N MET A 198 8.30 4.19 10.76
CA MET A 198 8.25 2.80 11.25
C MET A 198 9.62 2.33 11.76
N ASN A 199 10.69 2.84 11.17
CA ASN A 199 12.08 2.47 11.46
C ASN A 199 12.87 3.55 12.24
N LYS A 200 12.17 4.58 12.76
CA LYS A 200 12.82 5.71 13.47
C LYS A 200 13.50 5.34 14.79
N ASN A 201 13.16 4.20 15.37
CA ASN A 201 13.70 3.73 16.63
C ASN A 201 15.07 3.04 16.49
N LEU A 202 15.51 2.77 15.26
CA LEU A 202 16.81 2.19 15.00
C LEU A 202 17.92 3.17 15.41
N THR A 203 18.91 2.67 16.13
CA THR A 203 20.10 3.41 16.50
C THR A 203 20.99 3.66 15.27
N ILE A 204 21.92 4.60 15.37
CA ILE A 204 22.89 4.89 14.30
C ILE A 204 23.72 3.64 13.95
N GLU A 205 24.07 2.85 14.94
CA GLU A 205 24.85 1.62 14.75
C GLU A 205 24.04 0.54 14.04
N GLU A 206 22.78 0.34 14.43
CA GLU A 206 21.88 -0.60 13.74
C GLU A 206 21.64 -0.18 12.28
N HIS A 207 21.42 1.12 12.04
CA HIS A 207 21.33 1.67 10.68
C HIS A 207 22.57 1.35 9.84
N LYS A 208 23.77 1.45 10.42
CA LYS A 208 25.03 1.15 9.74
C LYS A 208 25.14 -0.34 9.44
N GLN A 209 24.88 -1.20 10.44
CA GLN A 209 24.93 -2.65 10.28
C GLN A 209 23.95 -3.16 9.22
N ILE A 210 22.71 -2.68 9.22
CA ILE A 210 21.73 -3.04 8.21
C ILE A 210 22.18 -2.57 6.82
N LYS A 211 22.67 -1.33 6.71
CA LYS A 211 23.16 -0.79 5.45
C LYS A 211 24.29 -1.63 4.85
N GLU A 212 25.21 -2.15 5.67
CA GLU A 212 26.32 -3.01 5.25
C GLU A 212 25.85 -4.36 4.72
N GLN A 213 24.66 -4.85 5.15
CA GLN A 213 24.04 -6.07 4.65
C GLN A 213 23.33 -5.89 3.31
N ILE A 214 23.01 -4.65 2.93
CA ILE A 214 22.29 -4.36 1.67
C ILE A 214 23.30 -4.19 0.53
N PRO A 215 23.27 -5.00 -0.53
CA PRO A 215 24.21 -4.90 -1.66
C PRO A 215 24.33 -3.49 -2.27
N LEU A 216 23.20 -2.75 -2.37
CA LEU A 216 23.24 -1.35 -2.83
C LEU A 216 23.77 -0.36 -1.77
N ASN A 217 24.21 -0.84 -0.61
CA ASN A 217 24.83 -0.09 0.48
C ASN A 217 24.04 1.18 0.89
N ARG A 218 22.72 1.10 0.88
CA ARG A 218 21.81 2.15 1.36
C ARG A 218 20.48 1.59 1.83
N ILE A 219 19.88 2.26 2.78
CA ILE A 219 18.47 2.08 3.14
C ILE A 219 17.60 2.64 2.02
N GLY A 220 16.49 1.97 1.70
CA GLY A 220 15.52 2.43 0.72
C GLY A 220 14.81 3.71 1.17
N LYS A 221 14.31 4.47 0.21
CA LYS A 221 13.47 5.64 0.46
C LYS A 221 12.03 5.35 0.02
N ALA A 222 11.06 6.04 0.60
CA ALA A 222 9.66 5.90 0.22
C ALA A 222 9.42 6.08 -1.29
N ILE A 223 10.22 6.94 -1.94
CA ILE A 223 10.16 7.16 -3.39
C ILE A 223 10.58 5.91 -4.20
N ASP A 224 11.45 5.05 -3.67
CA ASP A 224 11.84 3.81 -4.35
C ASP A 224 10.62 2.88 -4.50
N ILE A 225 9.76 2.84 -3.48
CA ILE A 225 8.50 2.08 -3.50
C ILE A 225 7.44 2.77 -4.36
N ALA A 226 7.27 4.08 -4.24
CA ALA A 226 6.28 4.83 -5.00
C ALA A 226 6.52 4.76 -6.52
N LYS A 227 7.78 4.69 -6.98
CA LYS A 227 8.13 4.46 -8.40
C LYS A 227 7.66 3.07 -8.87
N CYS A 228 7.82 2.04 -8.05
CA CYS A 228 7.33 0.70 -8.37
C CYS A 228 5.80 0.66 -8.41
N VAL A 229 5.12 1.34 -7.46
CA VAL A 229 3.66 1.48 -7.49
C VAL A 229 3.21 2.16 -8.79
N LYS A 230 3.82 3.29 -9.17
CA LYS A 230 3.51 3.98 -10.43
C LYS A 230 3.66 3.04 -11.62
N TRP A 231 4.79 2.34 -11.72
CA TRP A 231 5.01 1.39 -12.80
C TRP A 231 3.93 0.30 -12.84
N LEU A 232 3.58 -0.32 -11.72
CA LEU A 232 2.53 -1.34 -11.65
C LEU A 232 1.13 -0.82 -12.02
N VAL A 233 0.84 0.45 -11.71
CA VAL A 233 -0.43 1.08 -12.11
C VAL A 233 -0.51 1.28 -13.62
N GLU A 234 0.62 1.61 -14.27
CA GLU A 234 0.71 1.89 -15.70
C GLU A 234 0.91 0.63 -16.56
N ASP A 235 1.53 -0.42 -16.00
CA ASP A 235 1.72 -1.70 -16.69
C ASP A 235 0.39 -2.44 -16.85
N GLU A 236 0.18 -3.09 -17.99
CA GLU A 236 -1.09 -3.72 -18.32
C GLU A 236 -1.04 -5.26 -18.31
N TYR A 237 0.14 -5.84 -18.10
CA TYR A 237 0.32 -7.30 -18.23
C TYR A 237 0.81 -8.00 -16.96
N THR A 238 1.35 -7.26 -15.98
CA THR A 238 1.84 -7.83 -14.72
C THR A 238 0.69 -8.05 -13.74
N THR A 239 0.47 -9.30 -13.34
CA THR A 239 -0.49 -9.68 -12.30
C THR A 239 -0.01 -10.91 -11.53
N GLY A 240 -0.41 -11.05 -10.25
CA GLY A 240 -0.06 -12.15 -9.36
C GLY A 240 1.39 -12.14 -8.87
N GLN A 241 2.13 -11.04 -9.09
CA GLN A 241 3.54 -10.94 -8.74
C GLN A 241 3.75 -10.34 -7.35
N ILE A 242 4.83 -10.79 -6.70
CA ILE A 242 5.40 -10.19 -5.50
C ILE A 242 6.73 -9.57 -5.93
N ILE A 243 6.80 -8.24 -5.92
CA ILE A 243 7.97 -7.51 -6.45
C ILE A 243 8.78 -6.96 -5.28
N SER A 244 9.97 -7.56 -5.06
CA SER A 244 10.86 -7.18 -3.98
C SER A 244 11.66 -5.94 -4.33
N ILE A 245 11.50 -4.87 -3.55
CA ILE A 245 12.24 -3.60 -3.66
C ILE A 245 13.06 -3.42 -2.38
N ASN A 246 14.24 -4.04 -2.33
CA ASN A 246 15.02 -4.21 -1.11
C ASN A 246 16.52 -3.92 -1.26
N GLY A 247 16.97 -3.43 -2.40
CA GLY A 247 18.39 -3.15 -2.65
C GLY A 247 19.28 -4.38 -2.77
N GLY A 248 18.67 -5.56 -2.97
CA GLY A 248 19.37 -6.86 -3.03
C GLY A 248 19.56 -7.52 -1.66
N TRP A 249 18.98 -6.97 -0.59
CA TRP A 249 19.11 -7.51 0.77
C TRP A 249 18.60 -8.95 0.87
N TYR A 250 17.56 -9.24 0.12
CA TYR A 250 17.03 -10.57 -0.06
C TYR A 250 16.79 -10.86 -1.55
N ILE A 251 17.27 -12.00 -2.04
CA ILE A 251 17.16 -12.45 -3.44
C ILE A 251 16.63 -13.88 -3.46
#